data_2d5426c36f5f8c42a8e823ec9fea5fe3
#
_entry.id   2d5426c36f5f8c42a8e823ec9fea5fe3
#
_cell.length_a   1.000
_cell.length_b   1.000
_cell.length_c   1.000
_cell.angle_alpha   90.00
_cell.angle_beta   90.00
_cell.angle_gamma   90.00
#
_symmetry.space_group_name_H-M   'P 1'
#
loop_
_entity.id
_entity.type
_entity.pdbx_description
1 polymer ?
#
loop_
_entity_poly.entity_id
_entity_poly.type
_entity_poly.pdbx_seq_one_letter_code
_entity_poly.pdbx_strand_id
1 'polypeptide(L)'
;MTRLTLVDVYPGSMFPQGDGGNLRMLEHRGGGRGIEVQTVGAPIGDPLPEGDVYLLMGAEDEDQPVVARLLAEEGSLVRAAAVGKVVVGIGAGYQILGASFDTPAGETTPGLGLLDVRTSVGEHVDVRVVTKPSPRFGLPALVGYEWHRGRTALGPEAEPLAEVEVGVCNGGDPPTDGAVQGHVLGTYLHGPVLPRNPELADLLLGWAVGGELEPFETPFADQAREERMEEAREVARQGRGLRRFL
;
A
#
# COMPACT_ATOMS: atom_id res chain seq x y z
N MET A 1 17.68 14.53 17.64
CA MET A 1 16.97 14.67 16.36
C MET A 1 16.60 13.27 15.92
N THR A 2 15.32 12.97 15.73
CA THR A 2 14.88 11.64 15.30
C THR A 2 15.29 11.46 13.84
N ARG A 3 15.86 10.29 13.52
CA ARG A 3 16.25 9.93 12.15
C ARG A 3 15.51 8.65 11.75
N LEU A 4 14.98 8.63 10.53
CA LEU A 4 14.33 7.47 9.93
C LEU A 4 15.00 7.12 8.60
N THR A 5 15.14 5.83 8.36
CA THR A 5 15.59 5.29 7.07
C THR A 5 14.41 4.60 6.38
N LEU A 6 14.05 5.12 5.19
CA LEU A 6 13.11 4.48 4.29
C LEU A 6 13.89 3.54 3.36
N VAL A 7 13.45 2.32 3.23
CA VAL A 7 14.01 1.35 2.29
C VAL A 7 13.07 1.19 1.12
N ASP A 8 13.52 1.62 -0.06
CA ASP A 8 12.84 1.35 -1.32
C ASP A 8 13.25 -0.04 -1.79
N VAL A 9 12.34 -0.99 -1.66
CA VAL A 9 12.61 -2.41 -1.92
C VAL A 9 12.56 -2.67 -3.42
N TYR A 10 13.69 -3.04 -4.00
CA TYR A 10 13.88 -3.39 -5.39
C TYR A 10 13.40 -2.33 -6.39
N PRO A 11 13.89 -1.05 -6.24
CA PRO A 11 13.53 0.02 -7.16
C PRO A 11 13.86 -0.37 -8.61
N GLY A 12 12.97 -0.04 -9.53
CA GLY A 12 13.10 -0.43 -10.94
C GLY A 12 12.39 -1.73 -11.31
N SER A 13 12.26 -2.69 -10.39
CA SER A 13 11.44 -3.90 -10.57
C SER A 13 10.07 -3.77 -9.89
N MET A 14 9.98 -2.90 -8.86
CA MET A 14 8.79 -2.64 -8.07
C MET A 14 8.30 -1.19 -8.25
N PHE A 15 8.28 -0.68 -9.48
CA PHE A 15 8.01 0.74 -9.72
C PHE A 15 7.31 1.07 -11.04
N PRO A 16 6.46 0.22 -11.61
CA PRO A 16 5.95 0.47 -12.97
C PRO A 16 4.99 1.67 -13.07
N GLN A 17 4.44 2.20 -11.97
CA GLN A 17 3.32 3.15 -12.02
C GLN A 17 3.56 4.49 -11.30
N GLY A 18 4.84 4.87 -11.09
CA GLY A 18 5.18 6.18 -10.54
C GLY A 18 5.00 6.31 -9.02
N ASP A 19 5.00 5.19 -8.28
CA ASP A 19 4.78 5.14 -6.83
C ASP A 19 5.88 5.80 -5.97
N GLY A 20 6.99 6.28 -6.56
CA GLY A 20 8.04 7.04 -5.85
C GLY A 20 7.57 8.33 -5.20
N GLY A 21 6.39 8.82 -5.56
CA GLY A 21 5.72 9.87 -4.81
C GLY A 21 5.44 9.49 -3.36
N ASN A 22 5.31 8.20 -3.04
CA ASN A 22 5.09 7.72 -1.67
C ASN A 22 6.31 8.00 -0.78
N LEU A 23 7.52 7.70 -1.25
CA LEU A 23 8.76 7.99 -0.53
C LEU A 23 8.92 9.50 -0.28
N ARG A 24 8.70 10.31 -1.32
CA ARG A 24 8.79 11.78 -1.21
C ARG A 24 7.77 12.36 -0.25
N MET A 25 6.58 11.78 -0.14
CA MET A 25 5.57 12.22 0.82
C MET A 25 6.03 11.94 2.26
N LEU A 26 6.60 10.76 2.53
CA LEU A 26 7.16 10.43 3.84
C LEU A 26 8.33 11.36 4.19
N GLU A 27 9.25 11.61 3.25
CA GLU A 27 10.34 12.58 3.43
C GLU A 27 9.83 13.99 3.74
N HIS A 28 8.86 14.46 2.97
CA HIS A 28 8.28 15.79 3.14
C HIS A 28 7.59 15.95 4.50
N ARG A 29 6.75 14.99 4.88
CA ARG A 29 5.98 15.07 6.12
C ARG A 29 6.84 14.85 7.37
N GLY A 30 7.86 13.98 7.27
CA GLY A 30 8.86 13.80 8.33
C GLY A 30 9.71 15.06 8.51
N GLY A 31 10.26 15.59 7.40
CA GLY A 31 11.08 16.79 7.40
C GLY A 31 10.35 18.02 7.93
N GLY A 32 9.06 18.19 7.59
CA GLY A 32 8.21 19.26 8.13
C GLY A 32 8.01 19.22 9.65
N ARG A 33 8.27 18.06 10.28
CA ARG A 33 8.22 17.86 11.74
C ARG A 33 9.62 17.76 12.38
N GLY A 34 10.68 18.10 11.65
CA GLY A 34 12.05 18.05 12.15
C GLY A 34 12.61 16.62 12.30
N ILE A 35 11.98 15.62 11.66
CA ILE A 35 12.50 14.26 11.56
C ILE A 35 13.42 14.21 10.33
N GLU A 36 14.66 13.79 10.51
CA GLU A 36 15.58 13.54 9.41
C GLU A 36 15.18 12.22 8.73
N VAL A 37 14.66 12.30 7.51
CA VAL A 37 14.25 11.11 6.74
C VAL A 37 15.19 10.94 5.55
N GLN A 38 15.79 9.76 5.42
CA GLN A 38 16.62 9.40 4.26
C GLN A 38 16.05 8.18 3.55
N THR A 39 16.11 8.15 2.24
CA THR A 39 15.71 7.00 1.42
C THR A 39 16.95 6.27 0.92
N VAL A 40 16.94 4.95 1.02
CA VAL A 40 17.97 4.04 0.48
C VAL A 40 17.27 3.02 -0.41
N GLY A 41 17.71 2.91 -1.67
CA GLY A 41 17.24 1.86 -2.58
C GLY A 41 18.03 0.57 -2.38
N ALA A 42 17.34 -0.57 -2.38
CA ALA A 42 17.92 -1.90 -2.42
C ALA A 42 17.64 -2.53 -3.78
N PRO A 43 18.61 -2.56 -4.73
CA PRO A 43 18.42 -3.22 -6.03
C PRO A 43 18.06 -4.68 -5.89
N ILE A 44 17.38 -5.22 -6.91
CA ILE A 44 17.00 -6.65 -6.92
C ILE A 44 18.22 -7.56 -6.79
N GLY A 45 18.15 -8.50 -5.85
CA GLY A 45 19.23 -9.44 -5.57
C GLY A 45 20.26 -8.98 -4.54
N ASP A 46 20.24 -7.68 -4.16
CA ASP A 46 21.06 -7.18 -3.07
C ASP A 46 20.35 -7.40 -1.72
N PRO A 47 21.11 -7.58 -0.62
CA PRO A 47 20.54 -7.61 0.72
C PRO A 47 19.81 -6.31 1.04
N LEU A 48 18.65 -6.40 1.70
CA LEU A 48 17.96 -5.21 2.16
C LEU A 48 18.74 -4.51 3.29
N PRO A 49 18.98 -3.19 3.19
CA PRO A 49 19.62 -2.45 4.28
C PRO A 49 18.72 -2.40 5.52
N GLU A 50 19.30 -2.15 6.68
CA GLU A 50 18.53 -1.85 7.88
C GLU A 50 17.76 -0.54 7.69
N GLY A 51 16.47 -0.56 8.01
CA GLY A 51 15.59 0.60 7.88
C GLY A 51 14.47 0.62 8.93
N ASP A 52 13.72 1.69 8.92
CA ASP A 52 12.57 1.89 9.81
C ASP A 52 11.25 1.69 9.10
N VAL A 53 11.21 1.99 7.79
CA VAL A 53 10.05 1.80 6.92
C VAL A 53 10.50 1.16 5.61
N TYR A 54 9.89 0.06 5.23
CA TYR A 54 10.14 -0.66 3.98
C TYR A 54 8.94 -0.52 3.06
N LEU A 55 9.17 -0.05 1.84
CA LEU A 55 8.12 0.11 0.83
C LEU A 55 8.34 -0.89 -0.30
N LEU A 56 7.37 -1.78 -0.45
CA LEU A 56 7.26 -2.76 -1.53
C LEU A 56 6.12 -2.31 -2.44
N MET A 57 6.46 -1.68 -3.56
CA MET A 57 5.50 -1.01 -4.43
C MET A 57 4.89 -1.96 -5.47
N GLY A 58 4.24 -1.43 -6.50
CA GLY A 58 3.70 -2.22 -7.59
C GLY A 58 4.78 -2.94 -8.40
N ALA A 59 4.42 -4.04 -9.04
CA ALA A 59 5.27 -4.80 -9.98
C ALA A 59 4.43 -5.27 -11.16
N GLU A 60 5.11 -5.60 -12.27
CA GLU A 60 4.47 -6.35 -13.34
C GLU A 60 4.17 -7.79 -12.89
N ASP A 61 3.10 -8.35 -13.44
CA ASP A 61 2.62 -9.69 -13.07
C ASP A 61 3.72 -10.78 -13.19
N GLU A 62 4.62 -10.64 -14.17
CA GLU A 62 5.71 -11.59 -14.44
C GLU A 62 6.84 -11.52 -13.41
N ASP A 63 7.09 -10.34 -12.85
CA ASP A 63 8.15 -10.11 -11.86
C ASP A 63 7.73 -10.50 -10.45
N GLN A 64 6.44 -10.45 -10.15
CA GLN A 64 5.89 -10.65 -8.82
C GLN A 64 6.31 -11.99 -8.16
N PRO A 65 6.25 -13.17 -8.82
CA PRO A 65 6.70 -14.44 -8.23
C PRO A 65 8.20 -14.48 -7.97
N VAL A 66 8.99 -13.84 -8.83
CA VAL A 66 10.45 -13.76 -8.69
C VAL A 66 10.82 -12.93 -7.48
N VAL A 67 10.21 -11.75 -7.35
CA VAL A 67 10.42 -10.85 -6.20
C VAL A 67 10.01 -11.53 -4.89
N ALA A 68 8.84 -12.18 -4.85
CA ALA A 68 8.38 -12.90 -3.67
C ALA A 68 9.40 -13.96 -3.21
N ARG A 69 9.92 -14.75 -4.13
CA ARG A 69 10.92 -15.78 -3.85
C ARG A 69 12.23 -15.17 -3.35
N LEU A 70 12.76 -14.13 -4.00
CA LEU A 70 14.02 -13.51 -3.59
C LEU A 70 13.92 -12.90 -2.20
N LEU A 71 12.80 -12.21 -1.87
CA LEU A 71 12.56 -11.66 -0.55
C LEU A 71 12.40 -12.74 0.53
N ALA A 72 11.77 -13.88 0.19
CA ALA A 72 11.64 -15.01 1.10
C ALA A 72 13.00 -15.68 1.38
N GLU A 73 13.83 -15.86 0.37
CA GLU A 73 15.18 -16.43 0.49
C GLU A 73 16.12 -15.51 1.29
N GLU A 74 16.05 -14.20 1.06
CA GLU A 74 16.86 -13.19 1.76
C GLU A 74 16.40 -12.98 3.21
N GLY A 75 15.11 -12.91 3.47
CA GLY A 75 14.46 -12.95 4.77
C GLY A 75 14.60 -11.69 5.64
N SER A 76 15.29 -10.63 5.23
CA SER A 76 15.45 -9.40 6.05
C SER A 76 14.13 -8.68 6.28
N LEU A 77 13.25 -8.67 5.27
CA LEU A 77 11.95 -8.02 5.41
C LEU A 77 11.08 -8.71 6.47
N VAL A 78 11.12 -10.05 6.51
CA VAL A 78 10.42 -10.84 7.54
C VAL A 78 11.00 -10.57 8.92
N ARG A 79 12.33 -10.50 9.04
CA ARG A 79 12.99 -10.15 10.32
C ARG A 79 12.66 -8.73 10.76
N ALA A 80 12.64 -7.76 9.84
CA ALA A 80 12.27 -6.38 10.13
C ALA A 80 10.83 -6.27 10.66
N ALA A 81 9.88 -6.90 10.00
CA ALA A 81 8.48 -6.96 10.46
C ALA A 81 8.35 -7.60 11.84
N ALA A 82 9.08 -8.70 12.10
CA ALA A 82 9.05 -9.41 13.38
C ALA A 82 9.54 -8.56 14.57
N VAL A 83 10.41 -7.55 14.34
CA VAL A 83 10.84 -6.60 15.37
C VAL A 83 10.06 -5.28 15.33
N GLY A 84 8.92 -5.25 14.64
CA GLY A 84 7.98 -4.12 14.65
C GLY A 84 8.34 -2.97 13.72
N LYS A 85 9.26 -3.16 12.76
CA LYS A 85 9.48 -2.16 11.71
C LYS A 85 8.26 -2.04 10.81
N VAL A 86 8.10 -0.88 10.20
CA VAL A 86 6.97 -0.61 9.31
C VAL A 86 7.23 -1.23 7.94
N VAL A 87 6.28 -2.02 7.44
CA VAL A 87 6.33 -2.61 6.10
C VAL A 87 5.06 -2.25 5.34
N VAL A 88 5.23 -1.68 4.16
CA VAL A 88 4.11 -1.22 3.32
C VAL A 88 4.16 -1.92 1.98
N GLY A 89 3.07 -2.59 1.60
CA GLY A 89 2.89 -3.19 0.29
C GLY A 89 1.80 -2.50 -0.50
N ILE A 90 2.07 -2.13 -1.75
CA ILE A 90 1.13 -1.47 -2.66
C ILE A 90 0.92 -2.36 -3.88
N GLY A 91 -0.34 -2.66 -4.22
CA GLY A 91 -0.66 -3.50 -5.39
C GLY A 91 -0.01 -4.89 -5.33
N ALA A 92 0.93 -5.18 -6.23
CA ALA A 92 1.69 -6.43 -6.20
C ALA A 92 2.47 -6.61 -4.89
N GLY A 93 3.03 -5.52 -4.33
CA GLY A 93 3.67 -5.54 -3.01
C GLY A 93 2.72 -6.01 -1.91
N TYR A 94 1.47 -5.56 -1.91
CA TYR A 94 0.45 -6.04 -0.97
C TYR A 94 0.24 -7.55 -1.08
N GLN A 95 0.12 -8.08 -2.29
CA GLN A 95 -0.08 -9.51 -2.53
C GLN A 95 1.12 -10.33 -2.08
N ILE A 96 2.35 -9.84 -2.34
CA ILE A 96 3.60 -10.48 -1.90
C ILE A 96 3.69 -10.56 -0.37
N LEU A 97 3.22 -9.54 0.36
CA LEU A 97 3.19 -9.55 1.83
C LEU A 97 2.22 -10.60 2.40
N GLY A 98 1.24 -11.05 1.63
CA GLY A 98 0.27 -12.06 2.03
C GLY A 98 0.86 -13.46 2.23
N ALA A 99 0.01 -14.40 2.66
CA ALA A 99 0.38 -15.82 2.77
C ALA A 99 0.56 -16.47 1.39
N SER A 100 -0.27 -16.08 0.40
CA SER A 100 -0.17 -16.55 -0.98
C SER A 100 -0.93 -15.64 -1.94
N PHE A 101 -0.55 -15.71 -3.21
CA PHE A 101 -1.27 -15.07 -4.30
C PHE A 101 -1.27 -15.94 -5.55
N ASP A 102 -2.30 -15.82 -6.39
CA ASP A 102 -2.37 -16.52 -7.67
C ASP A 102 -1.81 -15.60 -8.77
N THR A 103 -0.99 -16.20 -9.65
CA THR A 103 -0.54 -15.53 -10.88
C THR A 103 -1.69 -15.42 -11.90
N PRO A 104 -1.58 -14.59 -12.93
CA PRO A 104 -2.59 -14.54 -14.00
C PRO A 104 -2.82 -15.88 -14.70
N ALA A 105 -1.83 -16.80 -14.66
CA ALA A 105 -1.96 -18.16 -15.18
C ALA A 105 -2.74 -19.10 -14.23
N GLY A 106 -3.10 -18.64 -13.03
CA GLY A 106 -3.82 -19.41 -12.02
C GLY A 106 -2.92 -20.31 -11.17
N GLU A 107 -1.61 -20.05 -11.16
CA GLU A 107 -0.67 -20.76 -10.30
C GLU A 107 -0.56 -20.06 -8.95
N THR A 108 -0.75 -20.80 -7.85
CA THR A 108 -0.59 -20.25 -6.51
C THR A 108 0.88 -20.13 -6.13
N THR A 109 1.30 -18.92 -5.80
CA THR A 109 2.67 -18.59 -5.36
C THR A 109 2.66 -18.29 -3.85
N PRO A 110 3.59 -18.82 -3.07
CA PRO A 110 3.77 -18.41 -1.68
C PRO A 110 4.18 -16.92 -1.60
N GLY A 111 3.54 -16.17 -0.70
CA GLY A 111 3.99 -14.85 -0.30
C GLY A 111 4.90 -14.91 0.93
N LEU A 112 5.12 -13.77 1.57
CA LEU A 112 5.99 -13.65 2.76
C LEU A 112 5.29 -14.01 4.07
N GLY A 113 3.96 -14.10 4.08
CA GLY A 113 3.17 -14.42 5.28
C GLY A 113 3.22 -13.32 6.36
N LEU A 114 3.48 -12.09 5.99
CA LEU A 114 3.49 -10.93 6.90
C LEU A 114 2.08 -10.38 7.15
N LEU A 115 1.16 -10.66 6.24
CA LEU A 115 -0.26 -10.39 6.37
C LEU A 115 -1.03 -11.73 6.25
N ASP A 116 -1.98 -11.95 7.12
CA ASP A 116 -2.90 -13.10 7.02
C ASP A 116 -3.94 -12.83 5.92
N VAL A 117 -3.48 -12.82 4.68
CA VAL A 117 -4.31 -12.64 3.51
C VAL A 117 -3.94 -13.63 2.41
N ARG A 118 -4.92 -13.97 1.58
CA ARG A 118 -4.74 -14.81 0.38
C ARG A 118 -5.39 -14.13 -0.79
N THR A 119 -4.63 -13.96 -1.86
CA THR A 119 -5.12 -13.30 -3.08
C THR A 119 -5.35 -14.33 -4.18
N SER A 120 -6.57 -14.41 -4.67
CA SER A 120 -6.92 -15.18 -5.88
C SER A 120 -7.00 -14.27 -7.09
N VAL A 121 -6.87 -14.84 -8.29
CA VAL A 121 -7.05 -14.10 -9.55
C VAL A 121 -8.55 -13.89 -9.81
N GLY A 122 -8.93 -12.66 -10.17
CA GLY A 122 -10.28 -12.28 -10.56
C GLY A 122 -10.31 -11.54 -11.90
N GLU A 123 -11.42 -10.87 -12.16
CA GLU A 123 -11.53 -9.96 -13.31
C GLU A 123 -10.62 -8.75 -13.12
N HIS A 124 -10.09 -8.23 -14.23
CA HIS A 124 -9.29 -7.01 -14.22
C HIS A 124 -10.13 -5.82 -13.75
N VAL A 125 -9.57 -5.02 -12.88
CA VAL A 125 -10.16 -3.81 -12.34
C VAL A 125 -9.25 -2.63 -12.67
N ASP A 126 -9.85 -1.55 -13.19
CA ASP A 126 -9.20 -0.27 -13.50
C ASP A 126 -10.22 0.83 -13.22
N VAL A 127 -10.28 1.25 -11.97
CA VAL A 127 -11.27 2.24 -11.51
C VAL A 127 -10.72 3.15 -10.42
N ARG A 128 -11.38 4.30 -10.24
CA ARG A 128 -11.13 5.16 -9.08
C ARG A 128 -11.72 4.55 -7.83
N VAL A 129 -11.05 4.79 -6.71
CA VAL A 129 -11.45 4.28 -5.41
C VAL A 129 -11.70 5.42 -4.45
N VAL A 130 -12.78 5.28 -3.68
CA VAL A 130 -13.07 6.07 -2.48
C VAL A 130 -13.40 5.09 -1.37
N THR A 131 -12.75 5.24 -0.21
CA THR A 131 -13.09 4.47 0.98
C THR A 131 -14.02 5.26 1.89
N LYS A 132 -14.67 4.57 2.83
CA LYS A 132 -15.22 5.21 4.02
C LYS A 132 -14.08 5.60 4.97
N PRO A 133 -14.30 6.56 5.92
CA PRO A 133 -13.35 6.79 7.00
C PRO A 133 -13.04 5.51 7.77
N SER A 134 -11.81 5.38 8.24
CA SER A 134 -11.35 4.25 9.07
C SER A 134 -11.01 4.72 10.48
N PRO A 135 -12.00 4.81 11.40
CA PRO A 135 -11.77 5.29 12.77
C PRO A 135 -10.78 4.45 13.56
N ARG A 136 -10.68 3.16 13.22
CA ARG A 136 -9.72 2.21 13.83
C ARG A 136 -8.27 2.71 13.71
N PHE A 137 -7.93 3.33 12.59
CA PHE A 137 -6.60 3.85 12.30
C PHE A 137 -6.54 5.38 12.32
N GLY A 138 -7.63 6.06 12.73
CA GLY A 138 -7.69 7.53 12.72
C GLY A 138 -7.67 8.15 11.33
N LEU A 139 -8.04 7.39 10.29
CA LEU A 139 -7.95 7.84 8.91
C LEU A 139 -9.28 8.41 8.41
N PRO A 140 -9.26 9.54 7.68
CA PRO A 140 -10.41 9.99 6.90
C PRO A 140 -10.69 9.03 5.74
N ALA A 141 -11.68 9.34 4.92
CA ALA A 141 -11.88 8.63 3.66
C ALA A 141 -10.63 8.77 2.77
N LEU A 142 -10.15 7.65 2.26
CA LEU A 142 -9.01 7.59 1.36
C LEU A 142 -9.46 7.62 -0.09
N VAL A 143 -8.60 8.17 -0.96
CA VAL A 143 -8.83 8.21 -2.40
C VAL A 143 -7.63 7.67 -3.15
N GLY A 144 -7.91 6.94 -4.19
CA GLY A 144 -6.87 6.40 -5.05
C GLY A 144 -7.44 5.89 -6.35
N TYR A 145 -6.68 5.00 -6.92
CA TYR A 145 -7.12 4.26 -8.08
C TYR A 145 -6.58 2.83 -7.97
N GLU A 146 -7.30 1.86 -8.45
CA GLU A 146 -6.91 0.46 -8.45
C GLU A 146 -6.74 -0.06 -9.87
N TRP A 147 -5.68 -0.86 -10.06
CA TRP A 147 -5.37 -1.49 -11.34
C TRP A 147 -4.77 -2.86 -11.07
N HIS A 148 -5.61 -3.89 -11.00
CA HIS A 148 -5.19 -5.24 -10.63
C HIS A 148 -6.24 -6.30 -11.04
N ARG A 149 -5.91 -7.57 -10.82
CA ARG A 149 -6.81 -8.72 -10.93
C ARG A 149 -7.08 -9.42 -9.60
N GLY A 150 -6.38 -9.03 -8.55
CA GLY A 150 -6.46 -9.68 -7.25
C GLY A 150 -7.84 -9.57 -6.60
N ARG A 151 -8.22 -10.65 -5.92
CA ARG A 151 -9.32 -10.67 -4.95
C ARG A 151 -8.74 -11.22 -3.67
N THR A 152 -8.70 -10.41 -2.63
CA THR A 152 -7.96 -10.71 -1.41
C THR A 152 -8.90 -11.04 -0.27
N ALA A 153 -8.80 -12.26 0.23
CA ALA A 153 -9.49 -12.71 1.43
C ALA A 153 -8.59 -12.50 2.65
N LEU A 154 -9.13 -11.83 3.67
CA LEU A 154 -8.46 -11.63 4.95
C LEU A 154 -8.75 -12.81 5.89
N GLY A 155 -7.71 -13.29 6.57
CA GLY A 155 -7.83 -14.21 7.70
C GLY A 155 -8.06 -13.46 9.02
N PRO A 156 -8.19 -14.17 10.13
CA PRO A 156 -8.55 -13.59 11.42
C PRO A 156 -7.49 -12.67 12.04
N GLU A 157 -6.23 -12.77 11.61
CA GLU A 157 -5.12 -11.96 12.16
C GLU A 157 -4.98 -10.61 11.46
N ALA A 158 -5.60 -10.43 10.28
CA ALA A 158 -5.53 -9.20 9.51
C ALA A 158 -6.84 -8.39 9.62
N GLU A 159 -6.72 -7.08 9.81
CA GLU A 159 -7.86 -6.16 9.80
C GLU A 159 -7.88 -5.39 8.46
N PRO A 160 -9.05 -5.12 7.86
CA PRO A 160 -9.11 -4.30 6.65
C PRO A 160 -8.67 -2.86 6.96
N LEU A 161 -7.93 -2.25 6.03
CA LEU A 161 -7.52 -0.85 6.17
C LEU A 161 -8.75 0.07 6.19
N ALA A 162 -9.69 -0.14 5.28
CA ALA A 162 -10.94 0.62 5.24
C ALA A 162 -12.04 -0.15 4.48
N GLU A 163 -13.30 0.21 4.71
CA GLU A 163 -14.44 -0.20 3.89
C GLU A 163 -14.49 0.67 2.62
N VAL A 164 -14.78 0.07 1.46
CA VAL A 164 -14.83 0.77 0.17
C VAL A 164 -16.23 1.32 -0.07
N GLU A 165 -16.30 2.59 -0.48
CA GLU A 165 -17.51 3.26 -0.95
C GLU A 165 -17.65 3.18 -2.48
N VAL A 166 -16.55 3.42 -3.19
CA VAL A 166 -16.45 3.34 -4.66
C VAL A 166 -15.21 2.54 -5.00
N GLY A 167 -15.34 1.49 -5.79
CA GLY A 167 -14.24 0.60 -6.17
C GLY A 167 -14.51 -0.86 -5.82
N VAL A 168 -13.50 -1.70 -5.96
CA VAL A 168 -13.54 -3.14 -5.70
C VAL A 168 -12.52 -3.57 -4.66
N CYS A 169 -11.27 -3.15 -4.82
CA CYS A 169 -10.11 -3.45 -3.94
C CYS A 169 -10.00 -4.94 -3.58
N ASN A 170 -10.08 -5.30 -2.30
CA ASN A 170 -10.07 -6.71 -1.88
C ASN A 170 -11.25 -7.53 -2.45
N GLY A 171 -12.36 -6.84 -2.77
CA GLY A 171 -13.64 -7.47 -3.05
C GLY A 171 -14.44 -7.70 -1.78
N GLY A 172 -15.42 -8.63 -1.83
CA GLY A 172 -16.30 -8.94 -0.70
C GLY A 172 -17.60 -8.13 -0.70
N ASP A 173 -18.44 -8.37 0.34
CA ASP A 173 -19.69 -7.64 0.56
C ASP A 173 -19.86 -7.44 2.07
N PRO A 174 -19.67 -6.21 2.62
CA PRO A 174 -19.22 -5.01 1.88
C PRO A 174 -17.76 -5.13 1.39
N PRO A 175 -17.40 -4.45 0.30
CA PRO A 175 -16.04 -4.47 -0.19
C PRO A 175 -15.11 -3.68 0.74
N THR A 176 -13.86 -4.16 0.87
CA THR A 176 -12.83 -3.52 1.70
C THR A 176 -11.56 -3.25 0.89
N ASP A 177 -10.73 -2.30 1.34
CA ASP A 177 -9.38 -2.12 0.85
C ASP A 177 -8.35 -2.53 1.87
N GLY A 178 -7.30 -3.14 1.37
CA GLY A 178 -6.06 -3.39 2.08
C GLY A 178 -6.19 -4.33 3.27
N ALA A 179 -5.10 -4.44 3.99
CA ALA A 179 -5.01 -5.17 5.24
C ALA A 179 -3.94 -4.55 6.14
N VAL A 180 -4.15 -4.64 7.45
CA VAL A 180 -3.20 -4.22 8.48
C VAL A 180 -3.02 -5.35 9.48
N GLN A 181 -1.77 -5.67 9.80
CA GLN A 181 -1.40 -6.61 10.85
C GLN A 181 -0.14 -6.12 11.57
N GLY A 182 -0.31 -5.65 12.81
CA GLY A 182 0.76 -4.93 13.52
C GLY A 182 1.16 -3.65 12.77
N HIS A 183 2.42 -3.52 12.39
CA HIS A 183 2.94 -2.41 11.59
C HIS A 183 3.16 -2.78 10.10
N VAL A 184 2.52 -3.84 9.65
CA VAL A 184 2.50 -4.23 8.24
C VAL A 184 1.19 -3.78 7.62
N LEU A 185 1.26 -3.05 6.53
CA LEU A 185 0.12 -2.51 5.80
C LEU A 185 0.20 -2.89 4.32
N GLY A 186 -0.90 -3.39 3.78
CA GLY A 186 -1.08 -3.59 2.35
C GLY A 186 -2.28 -2.83 1.82
N THR A 187 -2.24 -2.35 0.58
CA THR A 187 -3.37 -1.65 -0.08
C THR A 187 -3.34 -1.83 -1.59
N TYR A 188 -4.51 -1.78 -2.23
CA TYR A 188 -4.64 -1.68 -3.67
C TYR A 188 -4.68 -0.25 -4.18
N LEU A 189 -4.69 0.75 -3.29
CA LEU A 189 -4.71 2.14 -3.68
C LEU A 189 -3.39 2.57 -4.30
N HIS A 190 -3.45 2.98 -5.56
CA HIS A 190 -2.34 3.53 -6.32
C HIS A 190 -2.47 5.02 -6.59
N GLY A 191 -1.45 5.54 -7.24
CA GLY A 191 -1.46 6.73 -7.98
C GLY A 191 -0.86 8.03 -7.50
N PRO A 192 0.26 8.08 -6.78
CA PRO A 192 0.72 7.37 -5.59
C PRO A 192 -0.22 7.60 -4.40
N VAL A 193 -0.35 6.62 -3.51
CA VAL A 193 -1.39 6.64 -2.46
C VAL A 193 -1.13 7.69 -1.37
N LEU A 194 0.11 7.84 -0.90
CA LEU A 194 0.44 8.73 0.22
C LEU A 194 0.29 10.22 -0.11
N PRO A 195 0.70 10.73 -1.29
CA PRO A 195 0.43 12.11 -1.69
C PRO A 195 -1.06 12.46 -1.82
N ARG A 196 -1.91 11.45 -2.04
CA ARG A 196 -3.36 11.64 -2.10
C ARG A 196 -4.02 11.59 -0.74
N ASN A 197 -3.36 10.95 0.22
CA ASN A 197 -3.86 10.67 1.56
C ASN A 197 -2.75 10.95 2.59
N PRO A 198 -2.45 12.23 2.88
CA PRO A 198 -1.34 12.59 3.77
C PRO A 198 -1.43 11.97 5.17
N GLU A 199 -2.64 11.75 5.69
CA GLU A 199 -2.86 11.14 7.00
C GLU A 199 -2.42 9.68 7.04
N LEU A 200 -2.48 8.97 5.90
CA LEU A 200 -1.92 7.62 5.79
C LEU A 200 -0.39 7.64 5.91
N ALA A 201 0.28 8.67 5.35
CA ALA A 201 1.72 8.85 5.53
C ALA A 201 2.05 9.18 6.99
N ASP A 202 1.21 9.97 7.68
CA ASP A 202 1.39 10.28 9.11
C ASP A 202 1.22 9.04 9.99
N LEU A 203 0.25 8.17 9.69
CA LEU A 203 0.09 6.89 10.38
C LEU A 203 1.37 6.06 10.29
N LEU A 204 1.94 5.92 9.11
CA LEU A 204 3.17 5.15 8.89
C LEU A 204 4.38 5.76 9.61
N LEU A 205 4.53 7.08 9.55
CA LEU A 205 5.57 7.80 10.28
C LEU A 205 5.38 7.68 11.79
N GLY A 206 4.14 7.76 12.28
CA GLY A 206 3.79 7.58 13.69
C GLY A 206 4.21 6.19 14.19
N TRP A 207 3.94 5.15 13.42
CA TRP A 207 4.41 3.80 13.73
C TRP A 207 5.94 3.71 13.77
N ALA A 208 6.62 4.36 12.82
CA ALA A 208 8.09 4.33 12.72
C ALA A 208 8.78 5.06 13.88
N VAL A 209 8.19 6.15 14.38
CA VAL A 209 8.75 6.88 15.53
C VAL A 209 8.25 6.34 16.87
N GLY A 210 7.27 5.45 16.87
CA GLY A 210 6.70 4.86 18.09
C GLY A 210 5.81 5.83 18.87
N GLY A 211 5.12 6.77 18.22
CA GLY A 211 4.27 7.75 18.91
C GLY A 211 3.43 8.62 17.98
N GLU A 212 2.59 9.46 18.59
CA GLU A 212 1.79 10.43 17.87
C GLU A 212 2.67 11.54 17.26
N LEU A 213 2.28 12.00 16.09
CA LEU A 213 2.92 13.11 15.40
C LEU A 213 2.16 14.41 15.61
N GLU A 214 2.90 15.51 15.70
CA GLU A 214 2.29 16.84 15.66
C GLU A 214 1.50 17.03 14.35
N PRO A 215 0.35 17.72 14.40
CA PRO A 215 -0.44 18.02 13.21
C PRO A 215 0.41 18.72 12.13
N PHE A 216 0.19 18.36 10.88
CA PHE A 216 0.86 18.97 9.74
C PHE A 216 -0.16 19.20 8.62
N GLU A 217 -0.62 20.45 8.51
CA GLU A 217 -1.68 20.83 7.58
C GLU A 217 -1.20 20.77 6.11
N THR A 218 -2.06 20.25 5.24
CA THR A 218 -1.83 20.18 3.80
C THR A 218 -3.09 20.60 3.03
N PRO A 219 -3.53 21.86 3.12
CA PRO A 219 -4.84 22.30 2.61
C PRO A 219 -5.03 22.05 1.11
N PHE A 220 -3.96 22.13 0.31
CA PHE A 220 -4.05 21.81 -1.11
C PHE A 220 -4.25 20.31 -1.38
N ALA A 221 -3.65 19.43 -0.57
CA ALA A 221 -3.86 17.99 -0.69
C ALA A 221 -5.28 17.62 -0.28
N ASP A 222 -5.82 18.23 0.75
CA ASP A 222 -7.18 18.04 1.24
C ASP A 222 -8.22 18.46 0.19
N GLN A 223 -8.06 19.67 -0.37
CA GLN A 223 -8.92 20.13 -1.46
C GLN A 223 -8.86 19.18 -2.67
N ALA A 224 -7.64 18.80 -3.09
CA ALA A 224 -7.47 17.92 -4.23
C ALA A 224 -8.04 16.50 -3.97
N ARG A 225 -8.04 16.04 -2.71
CA ARG A 225 -8.68 14.79 -2.31
C ARG A 225 -10.20 14.90 -2.43
N GLU A 226 -10.81 15.95 -1.90
CA GLU A 226 -12.25 16.19 -2.00
C GLU A 226 -12.72 16.23 -3.44
N GLU A 227 -12.05 16.98 -4.32
CA GLU A 227 -12.36 17.05 -5.74
C GLU A 227 -12.31 15.66 -6.41
N ARG A 228 -11.28 14.84 -6.12
CA ARG A 228 -11.15 13.47 -6.64
C ARG A 228 -12.25 12.54 -6.12
N MET A 229 -12.64 12.68 -4.86
CA MET A 229 -13.72 11.90 -4.27
C MET A 229 -15.05 12.21 -4.95
N GLU A 230 -15.36 13.50 -5.15
CA GLU A 230 -16.58 13.92 -5.87
C GLU A 230 -16.61 13.39 -7.31
N GLU A 231 -15.48 13.52 -8.03
CA GLU A 231 -15.35 13.00 -9.39
C GLU A 231 -15.55 11.48 -9.45
N ALA A 232 -14.93 10.72 -8.51
CA ALA A 232 -15.07 9.26 -8.44
C ALA A 232 -16.52 8.84 -8.18
N ARG A 233 -17.20 9.52 -7.25
CA ARG A 233 -18.63 9.28 -6.95
C ARG A 233 -19.54 9.60 -8.13
N GLU A 234 -19.25 10.67 -8.86
CA GLU A 234 -20.03 11.05 -10.04
C GLU A 234 -19.87 10.02 -11.16
N VAL A 235 -18.66 9.58 -11.44
CA VAL A 235 -18.38 8.52 -12.43
C VAL A 235 -19.08 7.21 -12.05
N ALA A 236 -19.09 6.85 -10.77
CA ALA A 236 -19.78 5.66 -10.28
C ALA A 236 -21.30 5.77 -10.46
N ARG A 237 -21.91 6.92 -10.11
CA ARG A 237 -23.33 7.17 -10.31
C ARG A 237 -23.77 7.10 -11.79
N GLN A 238 -22.91 7.49 -12.71
CA GLN A 238 -23.18 7.41 -14.15
C GLN A 238 -23.03 6.01 -14.74
N GLY A 239 -22.68 5.00 -13.92
CA GLY A 239 -22.44 3.62 -14.38
C GLY A 239 -21.23 3.47 -15.31
N ARG A 240 -20.35 4.48 -15.37
CA ARG A 240 -19.18 4.51 -16.27
C ARG A 240 -17.91 3.92 -15.63
N GLY A 241 -17.95 3.64 -14.33
CA GLY A 241 -16.78 3.18 -13.56
C GLY A 241 -16.44 1.70 -13.72
N LEU A 242 -17.38 0.86 -14.16
CA LEU A 242 -17.20 -0.59 -14.29
C LEU A 242 -17.14 -1.09 -15.75
N ARG A 243 -17.17 -0.20 -16.73
CA ARG A 243 -17.17 -0.58 -18.15
C ARG A 243 -16.36 0.40 -18.98
N ARG A 244 -15.05 0.24 -19.00
CA ARG A 244 -14.17 0.65 -20.12
C ARG A 244 -12.72 0.37 -19.75
N PHE A 245 -12.25 -0.76 -20.19
CA PHE A 245 -11.26 -0.94 -21.26
C PHE A 245 -11.29 -2.43 -21.65
N LEU A 246 -12.07 -2.74 -22.66
CA LEU A 246 -11.89 -3.91 -23.51
C LEU A 246 -11.05 -3.48 -24.71
#